data_ae9d7ca2a0c37e820ec539143dd93d3b
#
_entry.id   ae9d7ca2a0c37e820ec539143dd93d3b
#
_cell.length_a   1.000
_cell.length_b   1.000
_cell.length_c   1.000
_cell.angle_alpha   90.00
_cell.angle_beta   90.00
_cell.angle_gamma   90.00
#
_symmetry.space_group_name_H-M   'P 1'
#
loop_
_entity.id
_entity.type
_entity.pdbx_description
1 polymer ?
#
loop_
_entity_poly.entity_id
_entity_poly.type
_entity_poly.pdbx_seq_one_letter_code
_entity_poly.pdbx_strand_id
1 'polypeptide(L)'
;MTAVIPGAHGTARCAALFHTPAKTCHWQVFAVYGGRRTRDGRRMTEVKKLAIYHLEAKVISRGIGRSAVAAVAYMSCSRMYNDYDGVQHDYTRKQGLVWQQVFLPDMAPAEWADREVLWNAVEETEKTKDSRLAREFVVALPVELNKDEWITLLTEFIQTNFVAEGMCADVCIHDTDGHNPHAHIMLTVRPLTMEGKWQHKTEKEYLCVKGGEERGFTASEFKQAQANGWEKQYQYKVGKKKMYMAPSAAQTQGYERVSKYPKSTKYGRQNPISARWNSEDQLVLWRTAWADEVNRCLERFGHDERVDHRSHAKRGLDEQPTIHEGVAARALEQKGIISDRCELNRQIKADNVLLRELKSLVKKLMDAVKNTVPAIAEAMETVRQKMIIFWYQLLHIGAGKKHFSDTLQVVQSDIKRYEDIVKQIKVKVRERRALLEEKKATSAIQVFRHRELAQKISGLTEDIEELKSEKALLLNQLNCAYDHGIAEIKQRITSMENSLNKLDQQGKKYVAELEAALAQYTELQQQAADMDAIELDTACHSIRPNMEHKTVQRLQAAFGVKFDSRTLAQSRRDVVEMLDKSSEPVSIRRTIQQLQGQQNKQNYEKGYIQER
;
A
#
# COMPACT_ATOMS: atom_id res chain seq x y z
N MET A 1 -49.84 -42.08 -14.95
CA MET A 1 -50.64 -41.97 -13.71
C MET A 1 -49.74 -41.23 -12.71
N THR A 2 -50.01 -39.96 -12.62
CA THR A 2 -50.59 -39.22 -11.51
C THR A 2 -49.73 -39.31 -10.25
N ALA A 3 -49.01 -38.30 -9.96
CA ALA A 3 -49.29 -37.09 -9.18
C ALA A 3 -49.04 -37.31 -7.69
N VAL A 4 -48.40 -36.43 -7.05
CA VAL A 4 -48.82 -35.38 -6.13
C VAL A 4 -47.76 -35.14 -5.05
N ILE A 5 -47.31 -33.91 -4.98
CA ILE A 5 -46.66 -33.25 -3.84
C ILE A 5 -47.76 -32.99 -2.76
N PRO A 6 -47.43 -32.99 -1.49
CA PRO A 6 -47.20 -31.77 -0.75
C PRO A 6 -46.15 -31.95 0.37
N GLY A 7 -45.50 -30.96 0.91
CA GLY A 7 -45.74 -29.61 1.34
C GLY A 7 -45.02 -29.36 2.63
N ALA A 8 -44.20 -28.39 2.62
CA ALA A 8 -43.87 -27.30 3.53
C ALA A 8 -43.90 -27.49 5.08
N HIS A 9 -43.00 -26.86 5.65
CA HIS A 9 -42.79 -26.10 6.90
C HIS A 9 -41.61 -26.57 7.75
N GLY A 10 -40.69 -25.69 7.88
CA GLY A 10 -39.57 -25.84 8.81
C GLY A 10 -38.62 -24.68 8.76
N THR A 11 -39.00 -23.63 9.42
CA THR A 11 -38.16 -22.62 10.12
C THR A 11 -36.69 -22.47 9.66
N ALA A 12 -36.46 -21.47 8.84
CA ALA A 12 -35.14 -20.88 8.60
C ALA A 12 -34.65 -20.18 9.87
N ARG A 13 -33.65 -20.73 10.53
CA ARG A 13 -32.81 -20.00 11.45
C ARG A 13 -31.74 -19.30 10.61
N CYS A 14 -31.80 -17.98 10.56
CA CYS A 14 -30.72 -17.13 10.05
C CYS A 14 -29.45 -17.36 10.85
N ALA A 15 -28.52 -18.13 10.30
CA ALA A 15 -27.13 -18.06 10.67
C ALA A 15 -26.54 -16.84 9.97
N ALA A 16 -26.22 -15.79 10.71
CA ALA A 16 -25.52 -14.63 10.23
C ALA A 16 -24.13 -15.06 9.77
N LEU A 17 -23.96 -15.14 8.45
CA LEU A 17 -22.68 -15.39 7.79
C LEU A 17 -21.85 -14.13 7.86
N PHE A 18 -20.97 -14.04 8.84
CA PHE A 18 -19.82 -13.15 8.80
C PHE A 18 -18.82 -13.71 7.78
N HIS A 19 -19.05 -13.44 6.51
CA HIS A 19 -18.02 -13.63 5.49
C HIS A 19 -17.28 -12.31 5.31
N THR A 20 -16.20 -12.13 6.05
CA THR A 20 -15.11 -11.30 5.54
C THR A 20 -14.42 -12.11 4.45
N PRO A 21 -14.37 -11.63 3.20
CA PRO A 21 -13.62 -12.34 2.18
C PRO A 21 -12.15 -12.30 2.55
N ALA A 22 -11.61 -13.47 2.85
CA ALA A 22 -10.19 -13.66 3.01
C ALA A 22 -9.49 -13.22 1.73
N LYS A 23 -8.66 -12.18 1.82
CA LYS A 23 -7.82 -11.72 0.74
C LYS A 23 -6.71 -12.76 0.52
N THR A 24 -6.98 -13.75 -0.32
CA THR A 24 -5.93 -14.63 -0.84
C THR A 24 -5.00 -13.78 -1.70
N CYS A 25 -3.77 -13.60 -1.24
CA CYS A 25 -2.71 -12.95 -2.02
C CYS A 25 -2.30 -13.88 -3.15
N HIS A 26 -2.85 -13.67 -4.36
CA HIS A 26 -2.39 -14.34 -5.56
C HIS A 26 -1.29 -13.49 -6.21
N TRP A 27 -0.10 -14.04 -6.27
CA TRP A 27 1.07 -13.42 -6.90
C TRP A 27 1.27 -14.03 -8.28
N GLN A 28 1.53 -13.21 -9.29
CA GLN A 28 1.92 -13.74 -10.59
C GLN A 28 3.42 -13.94 -10.63
N VAL A 29 3.81 -15.18 -10.92
CA VAL A 29 5.16 -15.51 -11.39
C VAL A 29 5.32 -14.93 -12.79
N PHE A 30 6.25 -14.00 -12.97
CA PHE A 30 6.63 -13.51 -14.28
C PHE A 30 7.80 -14.33 -14.79
N ALA A 31 7.49 -15.33 -15.62
CA ALA A 31 8.49 -15.89 -16.50
C ALA A 31 8.87 -14.81 -17.54
N VAL A 32 10.07 -14.27 -17.44
CA VAL A 32 10.67 -13.52 -18.54
C VAL A 32 11.04 -14.54 -19.58
N TYR A 33 10.33 -14.57 -20.71
CA TYR A 33 10.62 -15.45 -21.83
C TYR A 33 12.07 -15.26 -22.29
N GLY A 34 12.85 -16.31 -22.17
CA GLY A 34 14.23 -16.39 -22.64
C GLY A 34 14.32 -16.20 -24.14
N GLY A 35 15.17 -15.28 -24.58
CA GLY A 35 15.53 -15.07 -25.95
C GLY A 35 16.22 -16.33 -26.52
N ARG A 36 15.86 -16.72 -27.75
CA ARG A 36 16.47 -17.78 -28.53
C ARG A 36 17.98 -17.58 -28.61
N ARG A 37 18.76 -18.64 -28.38
CA ARG A 37 20.21 -18.72 -28.67
C ARG A 37 20.43 -18.46 -30.15
N THR A 38 21.17 -17.42 -30.49
CA THR A 38 21.79 -17.28 -31.81
C THR A 38 23.12 -18.02 -31.81
N ARG A 39 23.37 -18.70 -32.90
CA ARG A 39 24.56 -19.49 -33.21
C ARG A 39 25.78 -18.59 -33.49
N ASP A 40 26.24 -17.82 -32.53
CA ASP A 40 27.51 -17.14 -32.65
C ASP A 40 28.10 -16.87 -31.25
N GLY A 41 29.26 -17.44 -31.01
CA GLY A 41 29.89 -17.61 -29.72
C GLY A 41 30.53 -16.33 -29.13
N ARG A 42 29.80 -15.25 -29.00
CA ARG A 42 30.23 -14.06 -28.21
C ARG A 42 29.46 -13.99 -26.90
N ARG A 43 30.19 -14.06 -25.79
CA ARG A 43 29.68 -13.79 -24.43
C ARG A 43 28.99 -12.43 -24.42
N MET A 44 27.67 -12.45 -24.53
CA MET A 44 26.86 -11.33 -24.08
C MET A 44 26.88 -11.37 -22.54
N THR A 45 27.08 -10.24 -21.92
CA THR A 45 26.90 -10.03 -20.48
C THR A 45 25.58 -10.66 -20.05
N GLU A 46 25.65 -11.72 -19.25
CA GLU A 46 24.50 -12.47 -18.77
C GLU A 46 23.56 -11.51 -18.02
N VAL A 47 22.39 -11.27 -18.60
CA VAL A 47 21.28 -10.70 -17.87
C VAL A 47 20.85 -11.78 -16.89
N LYS A 48 21.29 -11.66 -15.62
CA LYS A 48 20.86 -12.58 -14.55
C LYS A 48 19.36 -12.63 -14.53
N LYS A 49 18.77 -13.79 -14.66
CA LYS A 49 17.33 -13.99 -14.48
C LYS A 49 16.99 -13.59 -13.03
N LEU A 50 15.97 -12.78 -12.86
CA LEU A 50 15.52 -12.34 -11.54
C LEU A 50 14.35 -13.21 -11.11
N ALA A 51 14.51 -13.89 -9.98
CA ALA A 51 13.42 -14.50 -9.23
C ALA A 51 12.57 -13.40 -8.56
N ILE A 52 11.36 -13.75 -8.14
CA ILE A 52 10.44 -12.80 -7.53
C ILE A 52 10.83 -12.57 -6.07
N TYR A 53 11.12 -11.30 -5.73
CA TYR A 53 11.24 -10.87 -4.34
C TYR A 53 9.91 -10.30 -3.83
N HIS A 54 9.43 -10.83 -2.70
CA HIS A 54 8.35 -10.21 -1.95
C HIS A 54 8.54 -10.44 -0.45
N LEU A 55 8.41 -9.36 0.33
CA LEU A 55 8.24 -9.39 1.77
C LEU A 55 7.29 -8.26 2.17
N GLU A 56 6.10 -8.62 2.61
CA GLU A 56 5.11 -7.71 3.18
C GLU A 56 5.07 -7.87 4.70
N ALA A 57 5.12 -6.75 5.43
CA ALA A 57 4.99 -6.72 6.89
C ALA A 57 3.63 -6.13 7.28
N LYS A 58 2.88 -6.84 8.12
CA LYS A 58 1.57 -6.44 8.63
C LYS A 58 1.59 -6.44 10.15
N VAL A 59 0.79 -5.58 10.75
CA VAL A 59 0.53 -5.58 12.18
C VAL A 59 -0.85 -6.17 12.44
N ILE A 60 -0.92 -7.17 13.30
CA ILE A 60 -2.17 -7.69 13.84
C ILE A 60 -2.46 -6.87 15.11
N SER A 61 -3.55 -6.11 15.09
CA SER A 61 -3.94 -5.23 16.20
C SER A 61 -5.40 -5.40 16.55
N ARG A 62 -5.69 -5.48 17.83
CA ARG A 62 -7.06 -5.55 18.34
C ARG A 62 -7.87 -4.29 18.02
N GLY A 63 -7.24 -3.12 18.00
CA GLY A 63 -7.90 -1.84 17.71
C GLY A 63 -8.56 -1.75 16.33
N ILE A 64 -8.09 -2.55 15.36
CA ILE A 64 -8.69 -2.67 14.03
C ILE A 64 -9.56 -3.93 13.89
N GLY A 65 -9.95 -4.55 15.02
CA GLY A 65 -10.82 -5.72 15.03
C GLY A 65 -10.15 -7.04 14.60
N ARG A 66 -8.80 -7.13 14.68
CA ARG A 66 -8.08 -8.37 14.34
C ARG A 66 -7.65 -9.10 15.62
N SER A 67 -7.70 -10.43 15.56
CA SER A 67 -7.21 -11.35 16.60
C SER A 67 -5.99 -12.10 16.10
N ALA A 68 -5.03 -12.36 16.99
CA ALA A 68 -3.86 -13.19 16.68
C ALA A 68 -4.27 -14.66 16.51
N VAL A 69 -5.14 -15.18 17.39
CA VAL A 69 -5.69 -16.54 17.29
C VAL A 69 -6.43 -16.74 15.98
N ALA A 70 -7.29 -15.80 15.57
CA ALA A 70 -8.01 -15.87 14.30
C ALA A 70 -7.07 -15.84 13.09
N ALA A 71 -6.02 -15.01 13.13
CA ALA A 71 -5.04 -14.93 12.04
C ALA A 71 -4.25 -16.23 11.89
N VAL A 72 -3.86 -16.82 13.00
CA VAL A 72 -3.13 -18.10 13.01
C VAL A 72 -4.02 -19.27 12.62
N ALA A 73 -5.26 -19.34 13.12
CA ALA A 73 -6.23 -20.35 12.68
C ALA A 73 -6.43 -20.30 11.15
N TYR A 74 -6.51 -19.07 10.60
CA TYR A 74 -6.63 -18.88 9.16
C TYR A 74 -5.40 -19.35 8.37
N MET A 75 -4.18 -18.98 8.80
CA MET A 75 -2.97 -19.36 8.06
C MET A 75 -2.64 -20.85 8.23
N SER A 76 -2.97 -21.46 9.37
CA SER A 76 -2.74 -22.89 9.64
C SER A 76 -3.87 -23.80 9.14
N CYS A 77 -4.93 -23.25 8.53
CA CYS A 77 -6.10 -24.01 8.08
C CYS A 77 -6.72 -24.87 9.20
N SER A 78 -6.71 -24.37 10.45
CA SER A 78 -7.10 -25.09 11.64
C SER A 78 -8.33 -24.50 12.33
N ARG A 79 -8.82 -25.23 13.34
CA ARG A 79 -9.82 -24.74 14.27
C ARG A 79 -9.10 -24.35 15.56
N MET A 80 -9.34 -23.12 16.05
CA MET A 80 -8.76 -22.60 17.29
C MET A 80 -9.80 -21.80 18.07
N TYR A 81 -9.78 -21.92 19.38
CA TYR A 81 -10.63 -21.15 20.27
C TYR A 81 -9.86 -19.95 20.84
N ASN A 82 -10.47 -18.77 20.80
CA ASN A 82 -9.88 -17.57 21.38
C ASN A 82 -10.49 -17.31 22.76
N ASP A 83 -9.69 -17.50 23.79
CA ASP A 83 -10.09 -17.32 25.20
C ASP A 83 -10.45 -15.87 25.52
N TYR A 84 -9.88 -14.88 24.80
CA TYR A 84 -10.09 -13.47 25.06
C TYR A 84 -11.51 -13.00 24.73
N ASP A 85 -12.09 -13.47 23.61
CA ASP A 85 -13.42 -13.05 23.15
C ASP A 85 -14.45 -14.20 23.12
N GLY A 86 -14.03 -15.44 23.47
CA GLY A 86 -14.86 -16.62 23.51
C GLY A 86 -15.32 -17.10 22.13
N VAL A 87 -14.58 -16.74 21.07
CA VAL A 87 -14.94 -17.07 19.68
C VAL A 87 -14.16 -18.27 19.16
N GLN A 88 -14.87 -19.25 18.62
CA GLN A 88 -14.29 -20.37 17.86
C GLN A 88 -14.02 -19.96 16.44
N HIS A 89 -12.78 -19.97 16.01
CA HIS A 89 -12.36 -19.75 14.63
C HIS A 89 -12.14 -21.10 13.95
N ASP A 90 -12.86 -21.39 12.87
CA ASP A 90 -12.76 -22.65 12.13
C ASP A 90 -12.47 -22.40 10.64
N TYR A 91 -11.25 -22.71 10.24
CA TYR A 91 -10.76 -22.60 8.86
C TYR A 91 -10.35 -23.96 8.28
N THR A 92 -10.82 -25.07 8.83
CA THR A 92 -10.48 -26.45 8.41
C THR A 92 -10.89 -26.77 6.97
N ARG A 93 -11.81 -25.96 6.39
CA ARG A 93 -12.22 -26.10 4.98
C ARG A 93 -11.28 -25.41 3.99
N LYS A 94 -10.35 -24.57 4.50
CA LYS A 94 -9.37 -23.90 3.66
C LYS A 94 -8.30 -24.90 3.21
N GLN A 95 -7.92 -24.82 1.94
CA GLN A 95 -6.91 -25.69 1.32
C GLN A 95 -5.65 -24.90 0.99
N GLY A 96 -4.60 -25.63 0.56
CA GLY A 96 -3.34 -25.04 0.09
C GLY A 96 -2.24 -24.95 1.15
N LEU A 97 -2.47 -25.49 2.36
CA LEU A 97 -1.42 -25.61 3.36
C LEU A 97 -0.46 -26.75 2.98
N VAL A 98 0.81 -26.43 2.82
CA VAL A 98 1.87 -27.37 2.42
C VAL A 98 2.69 -27.84 3.61
N TRP A 99 2.98 -26.91 4.52
CA TRP A 99 3.79 -27.18 5.71
C TRP A 99 3.56 -26.10 6.78
N GLN A 100 3.79 -26.47 8.05
CA GLN A 100 3.66 -25.55 9.18
C GLN A 100 4.54 -25.96 10.36
N GLN A 101 5.04 -24.98 11.10
CA GLN A 101 5.84 -25.20 12.30
C GLN A 101 5.82 -23.98 13.22
N VAL A 102 5.88 -24.23 14.54
CA VAL A 102 6.15 -23.23 15.57
C VAL A 102 7.62 -23.30 15.96
N PHE A 103 8.29 -22.17 15.99
CA PHE A 103 9.68 -22.02 16.42
C PHE A 103 9.70 -21.20 17.71
N LEU A 104 10.36 -21.74 18.72
CA LEU A 104 10.46 -21.16 20.04
C LEU A 104 11.92 -20.85 20.38
N PRO A 105 12.21 -19.70 21.02
CA PRO A 105 13.50 -19.48 21.66
C PRO A 105 13.65 -20.39 22.90
N ASP A 106 14.88 -20.73 23.28
CA ASP A 106 15.20 -21.68 24.34
C ASP A 106 14.53 -21.37 25.69
N MET A 107 14.30 -20.09 25.98
CA MET A 107 13.65 -19.65 27.22
C MET A 107 12.12 -19.70 27.15
N ALA A 108 11.52 -20.01 26.03
CA ALA A 108 10.05 -20.02 25.92
C ALA A 108 9.47 -21.27 26.62
N PRO A 109 8.27 -21.18 27.23
CA PRO A 109 7.56 -22.34 27.75
C PRO A 109 7.35 -23.42 26.68
N ALA A 110 7.64 -24.66 27.00
CA ALA A 110 7.56 -25.76 26.03
C ALA A 110 6.14 -26.01 25.50
N GLU A 111 5.11 -25.70 26.31
CA GLU A 111 3.70 -25.79 25.90
C GLU A 111 3.32 -24.84 24.77
N TRP A 112 4.11 -23.82 24.52
CA TRP A 112 3.90 -22.91 23.39
C TRP A 112 4.27 -23.52 22.03
N ALA A 113 4.78 -24.75 22.00
CA ALA A 113 4.85 -25.54 20.78
C ALA A 113 3.44 -25.80 20.19
N ASP A 114 2.41 -25.81 21.04
CA ASP A 114 1.02 -25.72 20.60
C ASP A 114 0.67 -24.26 20.27
N ARG A 115 0.31 -24.02 19.02
CA ARG A 115 -0.02 -22.67 18.53
C ARG A 115 -1.24 -22.04 19.19
N GLU A 116 -2.26 -22.83 19.56
CA GLU A 116 -3.42 -22.33 20.26
C GLU A 116 -3.04 -21.79 21.64
N VAL A 117 -2.19 -22.52 22.36
CA VAL A 117 -1.66 -22.12 23.67
C VAL A 117 -0.80 -20.86 23.54
N LEU A 118 0.12 -20.82 22.57
CA LEU A 118 0.98 -19.65 22.33
C LEU A 118 0.18 -18.38 22.05
N TRP A 119 -0.77 -18.45 21.10
CA TRP A 119 -1.46 -17.24 20.65
C TRP A 119 -2.55 -16.78 21.63
N ASN A 120 -3.13 -17.69 22.44
CA ASN A 120 -3.97 -17.29 23.57
C ASN A 120 -3.13 -16.62 24.67
N ALA A 121 -1.92 -17.12 24.98
CA ALA A 121 -1.02 -16.43 25.91
C ALA A 121 -0.62 -15.02 25.46
N VAL A 122 -0.47 -14.79 24.14
CA VAL A 122 -0.26 -13.45 23.56
C VAL A 122 -1.49 -12.57 23.75
N GLU A 123 -2.69 -13.06 23.41
CA GLU A 123 -3.96 -12.31 23.57
C GLU A 123 -4.22 -11.93 25.03
N GLU A 124 -3.99 -12.83 25.98
CA GLU A 124 -4.16 -12.61 27.42
C GLU A 124 -3.21 -11.53 27.95
N THR A 125 -1.96 -11.54 27.49
CA THR A 125 -0.95 -10.57 27.93
C THR A 125 -1.25 -9.16 27.47
N GLU A 126 -1.90 -9.00 26.32
CA GLU A 126 -2.20 -7.72 25.69
C GLU A 126 -3.57 -7.16 26.16
N LYS A 127 -3.56 -6.47 27.29
CA LYS A 127 -4.80 -6.02 27.99
C LYS A 127 -5.47 -4.78 27.42
N THR A 128 -4.79 -4.00 26.54
CA THR A 128 -5.37 -2.74 26.06
C THR A 128 -6.21 -2.96 24.80
N LYS A 129 -7.24 -2.11 24.63
CA LYS A 129 -8.17 -2.18 23.50
C LYS A 129 -7.48 -2.05 22.14
N ASP A 130 -6.38 -1.29 22.06
CA ASP A 130 -5.66 -1.02 20.81
C ASP A 130 -4.31 -1.76 20.73
N SER A 131 -4.17 -2.85 21.49
CA SER A 131 -2.92 -3.62 21.55
C SER A 131 -2.52 -4.15 20.17
N ARG A 132 -1.23 -4.01 19.86
CA ARG A 132 -0.57 -4.79 18.81
C ARG A 132 -0.32 -6.18 19.37
N LEU A 133 -0.91 -7.20 18.73
CA LEU A 133 -0.88 -8.59 19.16
C LEU A 133 0.31 -9.33 18.55
N ALA A 134 0.48 -9.17 17.24
CA ALA A 134 1.50 -9.87 16.48
C ALA A 134 1.98 -9.04 15.29
N ARG A 135 3.08 -9.48 14.71
CA ARG A 135 3.54 -9.06 13.38
C ARG A 135 3.46 -10.24 12.43
N GLU A 136 2.88 -10.03 11.27
CA GLU A 136 2.82 -11.01 10.20
C GLU A 136 3.75 -10.58 9.07
N PHE A 137 4.67 -11.45 8.65
CA PHE A 137 5.33 -11.33 7.37
C PHE A 137 4.69 -12.30 6.38
N VAL A 138 4.49 -11.83 5.15
CA VAL A 138 4.15 -12.67 4.01
C VAL A 138 5.30 -12.58 3.03
N VAL A 139 5.95 -13.72 2.77
CA VAL A 139 7.10 -13.80 1.88
C VAL A 139 6.81 -14.72 0.70
N ALA A 140 7.24 -14.32 -0.51
CA ALA A 140 7.22 -15.22 -1.66
C ALA A 140 8.37 -16.21 -1.58
N LEU A 141 8.09 -17.46 -1.90
CA LEU A 141 9.09 -18.52 -2.01
C LEU A 141 9.49 -18.68 -3.49
N PRO A 142 10.79 -18.90 -3.79
CA PRO A 142 11.22 -19.14 -5.15
C PRO A 142 10.57 -20.41 -5.72
N VAL A 143 10.00 -20.30 -6.91
CA VAL A 143 9.39 -21.45 -7.62
C VAL A 143 10.47 -22.41 -8.14
N GLU A 144 11.70 -21.97 -8.19
CA GLU A 144 12.88 -22.73 -8.56
C GLU A 144 13.25 -23.78 -7.50
N LEU A 145 12.86 -23.55 -6.24
CA LEU A 145 13.12 -24.44 -5.12
C LEU A 145 11.96 -25.41 -4.90
N ASN A 146 12.28 -26.60 -4.40
CA ASN A 146 11.29 -27.59 -3.97
C ASN A 146 10.85 -27.38 -2.50
N LYS A 147 9.90 -28.18 -2.05
CA LYS A 147 9.32 -28.07 -0.69
C LYS A 147 10.35 -28.16 0.44
N ASP A 148 11.29 -29.09 0.35
CA ASP A 148 12.28 -29.32 1.43
C ASP A 148 13.30 -28.19 1.45
N GLU A 149 13.62 -27.63 0.30
CA GLU A 149 14.48 -26.45 0.15
C GLU A 149 13.77 -25.19 0.69
N TRP A 150 12.45 -25.03 0.49
CA TRP A 150 11.67 -23.96 1.13
C TRP A 150 11.66 -24.07 2.64
N ILE A 151 11.54 -25.29 3.18
CA ILE A 151 11.57 -25.52 4.63
C ILE A 151 12.95 -25.15 5.18
N THR A 152 14.02 -25.53 4.50
CA THR A 152 15.39 -25.19 4.86
C THR A 152 15.59 -23.67 4.87
N LEU A 153 15.22 -22.99 3.78
CA LEU A 153 15.29 -21.54 3.62
C LEU A 153 14.56 -20.80 4.75
N LEU A 154 13.31 -21.18 5.02
CA LEU A 154 12.51 -20.56 6.09
C LEU A 154 13.07 -20.82 7.48
N THR A 155 13.53 -22.05 7.73
CA THR A 155 14.10 -22.42 9.04
C THR A 155 15.35 -21.60 9.33
N GLU A 156 16.29 -21.50 8.39
CA GLU A 156 17.52 -20.73 8.55
C GLU A 156 17.22 -19.24 8.75
N PHE A 157 16.32 -18.68 7.93
CA PHE A 157 15.90 -17.27 8.03
C PHE A 157 15.25 -16.96 9.39
N ILE A 158 14.31 -17.80 9.84
CA ILE A 158 13.53 -17.59 11.07
C ILE A 158 14.40 -17.75 12.30
N GLN A 159 15.20 -18.81 12.36
CA GLN A 159 16.10 -19.05 13.49
C GLN A 159 17.08 -17.90 13.67
N THR A 160 17.69 -17.42 12.59
CA THR A 160 18.73 -16.39 12.65
C THR A 160 18.16 -15.01 12.98
N ASN A 161 16.99 -14.65 12.37
CA ASN A 161 16.52 -13.27 12.41
C ASN A 161 15.44 -12.99 13.46
N PHE A 162 14.76 -14.03 13.97
CA PHE A 162 13.64 -13.86 14.89
C PHE A 162 13.81 -14.67 16.19
N VAL A 163 14.05 -15.97 16.09
CA VAL A 163 14.13 -16.84 17.26
C VAL A 163 15.38 -16.52 18.10
N ALA A 164 16.53 -16.33 17.46
CA ALA A 164 17.77 -15.91 18.13
C ALA A 164 17.64 -14.54 18.83
N GLU A 165 16.72 -13.70 18.37
CA GLU A 165 16.39 -12.40 18.95
C GLU A 165 15.35 -12.49 20.10
N GLY A 166 14.81 -13.70 20.37
CA GLY A 166 13.85 -13.96 21.43
C GLY A 166 12.38 -13.84 21.02
N MET A 167 12.07 -13.86 19.72
CA MET A 167 10.70 -13.94 19.22
C MET A 167 10.26 -15.39 19.07
N CYS A 168 9.00 -15.69 19.46
CA CYS A 168 8.35 -16.91 18.98
C CYS A 168 7.83 -16.66 17.56
N ALA A 169 7.97 -17.64 16.68
CA ALA A 169 7.52 -17.58 15.31
C ALA A 169 6.61 -18.78 14.99
N ASP A 170 5.48 -18.52 14.32
CA ASP A 170 4.58 -19.54 13.82
C ASP A 170 4.46 -19.39 12.30
N VAL A 171 4.74 -20.44 11.56
CA VAL A 171 4.97 -20.41 10.11
C VAL A 171 4.07 -21.38 9.40
N CYS A 172 3.50 -20.94 8.28
CA CYS A 172 2.71 -21.76 7.36
C CYS A 172 3.12 -21.49 5.93
N ILE A 173 3.47 -22.54 5.19
CA ILE A 173 3.67 -22.48 3.74
C ILE A 173 2.35 -22.76 3.03
N HIS A 174 1.99 -21.91 2.09
CA HIS A 174 0.83 -22.08 1.24
C HIS A 174 1.23 -22.17 -0.22
N ASP A 175 0.65 -23.14 -0.92
CA ASP A 175 0.71 -23.26 -2.37
C ASP A 175 -0.52 -24.04 -2.83
N THR A 176 -1.40 -23.40 -3.62
CA THR A 176 -2.66 -24.02 -4.02
C THR A 176 -2.55 -24.71 -5.38
N ASP A 177 -1.75 -24.18 -6.27
CA ASP A 177 -1.71 -24.55 -7.69
C ASP A 177 -0.30 -24.59 -8.30
N GLY A 178 0.74 -24.56 -7.46
CA GLY A 178 2.16 -24.59 -7.90
C GLY A 178 2.65 -23.28 -8.53
N HIS A 179 1.83 -22.21 -8.49
CA HIS A 179 2.17 -20.95 -9.15
C HIS A 179 2.47 -19.80 -8.19
N ASN A 180 2.20 -19.98 -6.91
CA ASN A 180 2.34 -18.92 -5.93
C ASN A 180 2.76 -19.45 -4.54
N PRO A 181 3.88 -20.14 -4.45
CA PRO A 181 4.38 -20.58 -3.16
C PRO A 181 4.74 -19.37 -2.28
N HIS A 182 4.16 -19.30 -1.09
CA HIS A 182 4.41 -18.22 -0.15
C HIS A 182 4.30 -18.71 1.29
N ALA A 183 4.98 -18.04 2.19
CA ALA A 183 4.92 -18.33 3.61
C ALA A 183 4.32 -17.16 4.40
N HIS A 184 3.46 -17.49 5.35
CA HIS A 184 3.03 -16.62 6.42
C HIS A 184 3.90 -16.90 7.65
N ILE A 185 4.50 -15.85 8.21
CA ILE A 185 5.32 -15.90 9.40
C ILE A 185 4.71 -14.97 10.44
N MET A 186 4.07 -15.54 11.46
CA MET A 186 3.55 -14.80 12.59
C MET A 186 4.59 -14.71 13.70
N LEU A 187 4.86 -13.49 14.18
CA LEU A 187 5.88 -13.20 15.16
C LEU A 187 5.28 -12.51 16.38
N THR A 188 5.75 -12.88 17.56
CA THR A 188 5.43 -12.18 18.80
C THR A 188 6.08 -10.80 18.83
N VAL A 189 5.49 -9.86 19.55
CA VAL A 189 5.94 -8.45 19.61
C VAL A 189 6.46 -8.04 20.97
N ARG A 190 6.48 -8.99 21.95
CA ARG A 190 7.10 -8.86 23.26
C ARG A 190 8.33 -9.73 23.35
N PRO A 191 9.45 -9.22 23.86
CA PRO A 191 10.57 -10.09 24.22
C PRO A 191 10.24 -10.92 25.47
N LEU A 192 10.97 -12.00 25.64
CA LEU A 192 10.89 -12.86 26.81
C LEU A 192 12.01 -12.54 27.81
N THR A 193 11.75 -12.78 29.10
CA THR A 193 12.81 -12.88 30.12
C THR A 193 13.50 -14.22 30.01
N MET A 194 14.62 -14.38 30.71
CA MET A 194 15.33 -15.67 30.78
C MET A 194 14.51 -16.78 31.46
N GLU A 195 13.45 -16.40 32.21
CA GLU A 195 12.51 -17.33 32.85
C GLU A 195 11.27 -17.61 31.99
N GLY A 196 11.29 -17.24 30.71
CA GLY A 196 10.19 -17.48 29.77
C GLY A 196 8.95 -16.61 29.98
N LYS A 197 9.05 -15.49 30.70
CA LYS A 197 7.93 -14.56 30.91
C LYS A 197 7.97 -13.39 29.96
N TRP A 198 6.80 -12.88 29.58
CA TRP A 198 6.69 -11.69 28.74
C TRP A 198 7.26 -10.44 29.44
N GLN A 199 8.18 -9.76 28.79
CA GLN A 199 8.63 -8.44 29.21
C GLN A 199 7.57 -7.37 28.91
N HIS A 200 7.60 -6.29 29.67
CA HIS A 200 6.75 -5.13 29.37
C HIS A 200 7.23 -4.41 28.10
N LYS A 201 6.31 -4.00 27.22
CA LYS A 201 6.62 -3.15 26.05
C LYS A 201 7.08 -1.76 26.46
N THR A 202 6.55 -1.28 27.59
CA THR A 202 6.88 0.02 28.17
C THR A 202 7.03 -0.10 29.67
N GLU A 203 8.03 0.55 30.23
CA GLU A 203 8.21 0.69 31.68
C GLU A 203 7.70 2.06 32.14
N LYS A 204 7.16 2.11 33.35
CA LYS A 204 6.74 3.37 33.94
C LYS A 204 7.97 4.24 34.22
N GLU A 205 7.95 5.43 33.65
CA GLU A 205 9.03 6.40 33.79
C GLU A 205 8.55 7.57 34.66
N TYR A 206 9.27 7.82 35.77
CA TYR A 206 8.98 8.91 36.69
C TYR A 206 9.77 10.14 36.29
N LEU A 207 9.10 11.30 36.22
CA LEU A 207 9.77 12.58 36.00
C LEU A 207 10.29 13.09 37.34
N CYS A 208 11.62 13.03 37.49
CA CYS A 208 12.33 13.47 38.68
C CYS A 208 13.02 14.80 38.41
N VAL A 209 13.31 15.53 39.50
CA VAL A 209 13.96 16.84 39.43
C VAL A 209 15.19 16.88 40.36
N LYS A 210 16.24 17.59 39.91
CA LYS A 210 17.44 17.93 40.68
C LYS A 210 17.97 19.25 40.20
N GLY A 211 18.13 20.25 41.11
CA GLY A 211 18.71 21.55 40.75
C GLY A 211 17.99 22.31 39.64
N GLY A 212 16.67 22.09 39.47
CA GLY A 212 15.89 22.70 38.38
C GLY A 212 15.86 21.89 37.06
N GLU A 213 16.68 20.86 36.90
CA GLU A 213 16.65 19.95 35.78
C GLU A 213 15.61 18.86 36.01
N GLU A 214 14.76 18.57 34.98
CA GLU A 214 13.79 17.48 35.00
C GLU A 214 14.28 16.34 34.08
N ARG A 215 14.31 15.11 34.62
CA ARG A 215 14.70 13.91 33.88
C ARG A 215 13.82 12.71 34.21
N GLY A 216 13.59 11.85 33.20
CA GLY A 216 12.86 10.59 33.37
C GLY A 216 13.76 9.45 33.88
N PHE A 217 13.23 8.67 34.86
CA PHE A 217 13.90 7.46 35.36
C PHE A 217 12.87 6.35 35.51
N THR A 218 13.27 5.12 35.14
CA THR A 218 12.50 3.91 35.47
C THR A 218 12.58 3.62 36.98
N ALA A 219 11.78 2.68 37.47
CA ALA A 219 11.80 2.35 38.90
C ALA A 219 13.16 1.80 39.37
N SER A 220 13.86 1.04 38.52
CA SER A 220 15.19 0.50 38.77
C SER A 220 16.27 1.60 38.77
N GLU A 221 16.28 2.46 37.75
CA GLU A 221 17.22 3.55 37.64
C GLU A 221 17.06 4.60 38.75
N PHE A 222 15.83 4.81 39.21
CA PHE A 222 15.55 5.77 40.28
C PHE A 222 16.26 5.43 41.59
N LYS A 223 16.48 4.16 41.89
CA LYS A 223 17.25 3.77 43.09
C LYS A 223 18.66 4.37 43.13
N GLN A 224 19.34 4.38 41.99
CA GLN A 224 20.67 5.01 41.84
C GLN A 224 20.57 6.54 41.73
N ALA A 225 19.59 7.03 40.97
CA ALA A 225 19.36 8.46 40.81
C ALA A 225 19.02 9.14 42.14
N GLN A 226 18.26 8.50 43.01
CA GLN A 226 17.94 9.01 44.35
C GLN A 226 19.19 9.21 45.20
N ALA A 227 20.15 8.28 45.15
CA ALA A 227 21.45 8.41 45.84
C ALA A 227 22.26 9.63 45.32
N ASN A 228 22.03 10.01 44.06
CA ASN A 228 22.64 11.17 43.41
C ASN A 228 21.80 12.46 43.58
N GLY A 229 20.81 12.48 44.48
CA GLY A 229 20.02 13.68 44.80
C GLY A 229 18.86 13.98 43.86
N TRP A 230 18.40 13.03 43.01
CA TRP A 230 17.19 13.19 42.22
C TRP A 230 15.95 12.86 43.06
N GLU A 231 14.91 13.68 42.96
CA GLU A 231 13.66 13.52 43.68
C GLU A 231 12.49 13.33 42.72
N LYS A 232 11.55 12.40 43.08
CA LYS A 232 10.28 12.27 42.35
C LYS A 232 9.41 13.47 42.62
N GLN A 233 8.75 14.00 41.61
CA GLN A 233 7.79 15.08 41.75
C GLN A 233 6.39 14.56 42.09
N TYR A 234 5.70 15.29 42.97
CA TYR A 234 4.31 15.03 43.36
C TYR A 234 3.48 16.29 43.21
N GLN A 235 2.15 16.17 43.12
CA GLN A 235 1.28 17.32 43.14
C GLN A 235 1.08 17.82 44.59
N TYR A 236 1.28 19.11 44.73
CA TYR A 236 1.04 19.85 46.00
C TYR A 236 0.04 20.97 45.77
N LYS A 237 -0.69 21.33 46.81
CA LYS A 237 -1.66 22.45 46.81
C LYS A 237 -0.91 23.75 47.04
N VAL A 238 -0.93 24.66 46.07
CA VAL A 238 -0.32 25.98 46.12
C VAL A 238 -1.46 27.01 45.92
N GLY A 239 -2.01 27.50 47.02
CA GLY A 239 -3.22 28.33 47.00
C GLY A 239 -4.41 27.56 46.39
N LYS A 240 -4.97 28.07 45.29
CA LYS A 240 -6.08 27.45 44.55
C LYS A 240 -5.61 26.47 43.43
N LYS A 241 -4.30 26.36 43.17
CA LYS A 241 -3.76 25.57 42.09
C LYS A 241 -3.05 24.31 42.63
N LYS A 242 -2.96 23.28 41.77
CA LYS A 242 -2.12 22.08 42.00
C LYS A 242 -0.89 22.18 41.12
N MET A 243 0.28 22.05 41.73
CA MET A 243 1.58 22.12 41.01
C MET A 243 2.44 20.92 41.35
N TYR A 244 3.23 20.46 40.35
CA TYR A 244 4.21 19.41 40.56
C TYR A 244 5.53 20.00 41.06
N MET A 245 6.06 19.45 42.14
CA MET A 245 7.37 19.82 42.70
C MET A 245 7.99 18.68 43.48
N ALA A 246 9.28 18.81 43.78
CA ALA A 246 10.01 17.88 44.64
C ALA A 246 9.50 17.94 46.09
N PRO A 247 9.55 16.82 46.84
CA PRO A 247 9.23 16.82 48.27
C PRO A 247 10.04 17.80 49.10
N SER A 248 11.35 17.92 48.85
CA SER A 248 12.23 18.89 49.52
C SER A 248 11.77 20.35 49.34
N ALA A 249 11.45 20.74 48.11
CA ALA A 249 10.96 22.07 47.80
C ALA A 249 9.57 22.36 48.40
N ALA A 250 8.68 21.37 48.43
CA ALA A 250 7.38 21.49 49.03
C ALA A 250 7.44 21.60 50.56
N GLN A 251 8.33 20.85 51.19
CA GLN A 251 8.54 20.89 52.66
C GLN A 251 9.09 22.26 53.10
N THR A 252 10.04 22.83 52.35
CA THR A 252 10.58 24.18 52.65
C THR A 252 9.50 25.27 52.61
N GLN A 253 8.45 25.08 51.78
CA GLN A 253 7.36 26.06 51.60
C GLN A 253 6.08 25.67 52.32
N GLY A 254 6.06 24.56 53.07
CA GLY A 254 4.92 24.12 53.88
C GLY A 254 3.70 23.66 53.05
N TYR A 255 3.89 23.23 51.81
CA TYR A 255 2.76 22.83 50.97
C TYR A 255 2.30 21.40 51.24
N GLU A 256 0.97 21.19 51.19
CA GLU A 256 0.35 19.90 51.39
C GLU A 256 0.34 19.07 50.09
N ARG A 257 0.77 17.81 50.20
CA ARG A 257 0.76 16.86 49.11
C ARG A 257 -0.65 16.34 48.80
N VAL A 258 -1.09 16.46 47.51
CA VAL A 258 -2.44 16.07 47.07
C VAL A 258 -2.46 14.86 46.15
N SER A 259 -1.29 14.40 45.64
CA SER A 259 -1.22 13.21 44.82
C SER A 259 -0.57 12.01 45.53
N LYS A 260 -1.17 10.83 45.43
CA LYS A 260 -0.58 9.57 45.90
C LYS A 260 0.59 9.14 45.04
N TYR A 261 0.48 9.35 43.71
CA TYR A 261 1.45 8.87 42.73
C TYR A 261 2.36 10.01 42.26
N PRO A 262 3.64 9.71 41.97
CA PRO A 262 4.56 10.68 41.41
C PRO A 262 4.21 11.04 39.97
N LYS A 263 4.70 12.20 39.51
CA LYS A 263 4.66 12.63 38.12
C LYS A 263 5.38 11.57 37.26
N SER A 264 4.76 11.19 36.18
CA SER A 264 5.33 10.23 35.23
C SER A 264 5.11 10.72 33.81
N THR A 265 5.92 10.21 32.87
CA THR A 265 5.69 10.43 31.45
C THR A 265 4.36 9.79 31.04
N LYS A 266 3.72 10.35 30.01
CA LYS A 266 2.40 9.91 29.54
C LYS A 266 2.43 8.46 29.02
N TYR A 267 3.51 8.09 28.34
CA TYR A 267 3.62 6.80 27.63
C TYR A 267 4.63 5.83 28.26
N GLY A 268 5.37 6.27 29.30
CA GLY A 268 6.49 5.50 29.85
C GLY A 268 7.70 5.47 28.90
N ARG A 269 8.73 4.71 29.28
CA ARG A 269 9.89 4.43 28.43
C ARG A 269 9.64 3.12 27.68
N GLN A 270 9.83 3.14 26.38
CA GLN A 270 9.69 1.93 25.58
C GLN A 270 10.82 0.93 25.91
N ASN A 271 10.48 -0.36 25.94
CA ASN A 271 11.48 -1.42 26.00
C ASN A 271 12.38 -1.33 24.76
N PRO A 272 13.73 -1.25 24.93
CA PRO A 272 14.64 -1.03 23.80
C PRO A 272 14.54 -2.11 22.71
N ILE A 273 14.31 -3.38 23.11
CA ILE A 273 14.15 -4.51 22.19
C ILE A 273 12.87 -4.32 21.36
N SER A 274 11.74 -4.06 22.04
CA SER A 274 10.47 -3.79 21.35
C SER A 274 10.52 -2.54 20.47
N ALA A 275 11.23 -1.48 20.88
CA ALA A 275 11.42 -0.28 20.08
C ALA A 275 12.21 -0.58 18.81
N ARG A 276 13.33 -1.31 18.92
CA ARG A 276 14.13 -1.76 17.78
C ARG A 276 13.31 -2.60 16.81
N TRP A 277 12.57 -3.61 17.28
CA TRP A 277 11.73 -4.46 16.44
C TRP A 277 10.61 -3.71 15.71
N ASN A 278 10.23 -2.52 16.18
CA ASN A 278 9.21 -1.68 15.53
C ASN A 278 9.77 -0.54 14.69
N SER A 279 11.11 -0.44 14.54
CA SER A 279 11.75 0.59 13.73
C SER A 279 11.69 0.27 12.23
N GLU A 280 11.71 1.32 11.40
CA GLU A 280 11.82 1.18 9.95
C GLU A 280 13.17 0.57 9.53
N ASP A 281 14.24 0.92 10.22
CA ASP A 281 15.58 0.38 9.98
C ASP A 281 15.60 -1.15 10.17
N GLN A 282 14.95 -1.65 11.21
CA GLN A 282 14.86 -3.09 11.45
C GLN A 282 14.07 -3.79 10.32
N LEU A 283 13.02 -3.17 9.79
CA LEU A 283 12.29 -3.72 8.65
C LEU A 283 13.17 -3.78 7.39
N VAL A 284 14.01 -2.78 7.16
CA VAL A 284 14.97 -2.79 6.05
C VAL A 284 16.00 -3.90 6.24
N LEU A 285 16.52 -4.09 7.45
CA LEU A 285 17.44 -5.19 7.78
C LEU A 285 16.81 -6.55 7.50
N TRP A 286 15.57 -6.81 7.93
CA TRP A 286 14.86 -8.06 7.66
C TRP A 286 14.60 -8.27 6.16
N ARG A 287 14.31 -7.21 5.41
CA ARG A 287 14.16 -7.30 3.94
C ARG A 287 15.45 -7.66 3.25
N THR A 288 16.56 -7.08 3.69
CA THR A 288 17.89 -7.41 3.18
C THR A 288 18.24 -8.86 3.53
N ALA A 289 18.10 -9.24 4.79
CA ALA A 289 18.38 -10.61 5.25
C ALA A 289 17.55 -11.67 4.50
N TRP A 290 16.26 -11.38 4.21
CA TRP A 290 15.43 -12.28 3.39
C TRP A 290 15.98 -12.43 1.98
N ALA A 291 16.38 -11.33 1.31
CA ALA A 291 16.95 -11.40 -0.03
C ALA A 291 18.29 -12.17 -0.05
N ASP A 292 19.13 -11.94 0.95
CA ASP A 292 20.43 -12.60 1.07
C ASP A 292 20.27 -14.11 1.33
N GLU A 293 19.30 -14.48 2.17
CA GLU A 293 19.00 -15.89 2.48
C GLU A 293 18.44 -16.63 1.26
N VAL A 294 17.48 -16.01 0.55
CA VAL A 294 16.95 -16.55 -0.71
C VAL A 294 18.08 -16.75 -1.72
N ASN A 295 18.96 -15.76 -1.90
CA ASN A 295 20.07 -15.85 -2.83
C ASN A 295 21.09 -16.94 -2.46
N ARG A 296 21.38 -17.08 -1.15
CA ARG A 296 22.25 -18.13 -0.62
C ARG A 296 21.67 -19.52 -0.87
N CYS A 297 20.35 -19.66 -0.64
CA CYS A 297 19.65 -20.92 -0.85
C CYS A 297 19.61 -21.28 -2.35
N LEU A 298 19.26 -20.35 -3.24
CA LEU A 298 19.30 -20.55 -4.68
C LEU A 298 20.68 -20.98 -5.17
N GLU A 299 21.75 -20.35 -4.68
CA GLU A 299 23.13 -20.71 -5.02
C GLU A 299 23.50 -22.10 -4.50
N ARG A 300 23.13 -22.43 -3.25
CA ARG A 300 23.37 -23.76 -2.62
C ARG A 300 22.77 -24.88 -3.46
N PHE A 301 21.58 -24.65 -4.03
CA PHE A 301 20.87 -25.66 -4.83
C PHE A 301 21.12 -25.54 -6.35
N GLY A 302 22.06 -24.72 -6.76
CA GLY A 302 22.57 -24.66 -8.15
C GLY A 302 21.70 -23.84 -9.11
N HIS A 303 20.89 -22.91 -8.62
CA HIS A 303 20.07 -22.01 -9.43
C HIS A 303 20.79 -20.69 -9.72
N ASP A 304 20.66 -20.22 -10.98
CA ASP A 304 21.27 -18.96 -11.46
C ASP A 304 20.41 -17.73 -11.13
N GLU A 305 19.13 -17.92 -10.83
CA GLU A 305 18.18 -16.88 -10.48
C GLU A 305 18.62 -16.20 -9.18
N ARG A 306 18.37 -14.88 -9.09
CA ARG A 306 18.67 -14.09 -7.86
C ARG A 306 17.50 -13.13 -7.58
N VAL A 307 17.36 -12.73 -6.34
CA VAL A 307 16.39 -11.71 -5.90
C VAL A 307 17.10 -10.44 -5.49
N ASP A 308 16.40 -9.31 -5.58
CA ASP A 308 16.90 -8.01 -5.11
C ASP A 308 15.73 -7.26 -4.44
N HIS A 309 15.89 -6.94 -3.14
CA HIS A 309 14.88 -6.25 -2.33
C HIS A 309 14.78 -4.75 -2.59
N ARG A 310 15.77 -4.18 -3.29
CA ARG A 310 15.84 -2.74 -3.56
C ARG A 310 14.82 -2.33 -4.62
N SER A 311 14.29 -1.12 -4.49
CA SER A 311 13.42 -0.54 -5.53
C SER A 311 14.16 -0.38 -6.87
N HIS A 312 13.43 -0.35 -7.98
CA HIS A 312 14.01 -0.11 -9.31
C HIS A 312 14.88 1.16 -9.33
N ALA A 313 14.44 2.24 -8.69
CA ALA A 313 15.21 3.49 -8.58
C ALA A 313 16.56 3.30 -7.84
N LYS A 314 16.57 2.55 -6.72
CA LYS A 314 17.80 2.24 -5.99
C LYS A 314 18.74 1.28 -6.75
N ARG A 315 18.19 0.51 -7.68
CA ARG A 315 18.94 -0.38 -8.58
C ARG A 315 19.45 0.34 -9.83
N GLY A 316 19.11 1.62 -9.99
CA GLY A 316 19.42 2.37 -11.21
C GLY A 316 18.67 1.89 -12.46
N LEU A 317 17.54 1.20 -12.27
CA LEU A 317 16.70 0.77 -13.37
C LEU A 317 15.69 1.86 -13.72
N ASP A 318 15.65 2.18 -15.00
CA ASP A 318 14.69 3.16 -15.55
C ASP A 318 13.26 2.60 -15.66
N GLU A 319 13.09 1.30 -15.44
CA GLU A 319 11.81 0.62 -15.51
C GLU A 319 10.90 1.00 -14.34
N GLN A 320 9.62 1.14 -14.63
CA GLN A 320 8.62 1.40 -13.59
C GLN A 320 8.13 0.10 -12.94
N PRO A 321 8.01 0.05 -11.61
CA PRO A 321 7.43 -1.09 -10.93
C PRO A 321 5.92 -1.15 -11.17
N THR A 322 5.39 -2.37 -11.38
CA THR A 322 3.94 -2.62 -11.40
C THR A 322 3.31 -2.37 -10.03
N ILE A 323 2.00 -2.19 -10.01
CA ILE A 323 1.22 -2.06 -8.76
C ILE A 323 0.60 -3.40 -8.36
N HIS A 324 0.32 -3.57 -7.08
CA HIS A 324 -0.43 -4.72 -6.60
C HIS A 324 -1.87 -4.69 -7.14
N GLU A 325 -2.26 -5.70 -7.90
CA GLU A 325 -3.59 -5.79 -8.54
C GLU A 325 -4.70 -6.04 -7.51
N GLY A 326 -4.47 -6.96 -6.58
CA GLY A 326 -5.43 -7.39 -5.59
C GLY A 326 -6.41 -8.44 -6.12
N VAL A 327 -7.03 -9.20 -5.19
CA VAL A 327 -7.93 -10.32 -5.52
C VAL A 327 -9.17 -9.86 -6.28
N ALA A 328 -9.76 -8.73 -5.87
CA ALA A 328 -10.98 -8.21 -6.49
C ALA A 328 -10.75 -7.82 -7.96
N ALA A 329 -9.63 -7.17 -8.28
CA ALA A 329 -9.29 -6.79 -9.65
C ALA A 329 -9.09 -8.03 -10.54
N ARG A 330 -8.42 -9.05 -10.03
CA ARG A 330 -8.21 -10.33 -10.75
C ARG A 330 -9.51 -11.13 -10.93
N ALA A 331 -10.37 -11.15 -9.91
CA ALA A 331 -11.68 -11.80 -10.02
C ALA A 331 -12.56 -11.13 -11.08
N LEU A 332 -12.45 -9.81 -11.26
CA LEU A 332 -13.11 -9.10 -12.37
C LEU A 332 -12.53 -9.51 -13.72
N GLU A 333 -11.22 -9.57 -13.85
CA GLU A 333 -10.53 -10.00 -15.09
C GLU A 333 -10.89 -11.44 -15.49
N GLN A 334 -10.98 -12.35 -14.50
CA GLN A 334 -11.43 -13.73 -14.76
C GLN A 334 -12.87 -13.82 -15.29
N LYS A 335 -13.71 -12.83 -14.94
CA LYS A 335 -15.07 -12.68 -15.46
C LYS A 335 -15.14 -11.92 -16.79
N GLY A 336 -14.00 -11.57 -17.39
CA GLY A 336 -13.93 -10.78 -18.62
C GLY A 336 -14.15 -9.27 -18.43
N ILE A 337 -14.17 -8.79 -17.18
CA ILE A 337 -14.33 -7.36 -16.87
C ILE A 337 -12.94 -6.76 -16.67
N ILE A 338 -12.58 -5.80 -17.51
CA ILE A 338 -11.28 -5.13 -17.44
C ILE A 338 -11.20 -4.32 -16.14
N SER A 339 -10.16 -4.62 -15.35
CA SER A 339 -9.86 -3.89 -14.13
C SER A 339 -8.82 -2.79 -14.41
N ASP A 340 -9.09 -1.55 -13.95
CA ASP A 340 -8.17 -0.42 -14.09
C ASP A 340 -6.76 -0.72 -13.57
N ARG A 341 -6.64 -1.51 -12.50
CA ARG A 341 -5.35 -1.89 -11.93
C ARG A 341 -4.57 -2.88 -12.78
N CYS A 342 -5.25 -3.89 -13.31
CA CYS A 342 -4.63 -4.86 -14.20
C CYS A 342 -4.24 -4.20 -15.51
N GLU A 343 -5.07 -3.27 -15.98
CA GLU A 343 -4.80 -2.52 -17.18
C GLU A 343 -3.61 -1.57 -17.02
N LEU A 344 -3.53 -0.86 -15.90
CA LEU A 344 -2.37 -0.02 -15.59
C LEU A 344 -1.08 -0.87 -15.56
N ASN A 345 -1.14 -2.06 -15.01
CA ASN A 345 0.01 -2.97 -15.04
C ASN A 345 0.37 -3.45 -16.44
N ARG A 346 -0.62 -3.71 -17.30
CA ARG A 346 -0.36 -4.01 -18.73
C ARG A 346 0.34 -2.85 -19.41
N GLN A 347 -0.12 -1.62 -19.20
CA GLN A 347 0.52 -0.42 -19.72
C GLN A 347 1.95 -0.26 -19.21
N ILE A 348 2.18 -0.32 -17.90
CA ILE A 348 3.53 -0.20 -17.31
C ILE A 348 4.49 -1.22 -17.93
N LYS A 349 4.05 -2.46 -18.14
CA LYS A 349 4.89 -3.50 -18.76
C LYS A 349 5.22 -3.19 -20.21
N ALA A 350 4.20 -2.80 -20.99
CA ALA A 350 4.38 -2.44 -22.40
C ALA A 350 5.30 -1.22 -22.54
N ASP A 351 5.13 -0.21 -21.70
CA ASP A 351 5.96 0.98 -21.65
C ASP A 351 7.42 0.67 -21.31
N ASN A 352 7.66 -0.21 -20.34
CA ASN A 352 9.01 -0.61 -19.96
C ASN A 352 9.73 -1.32 -21.11
N VAL A 353 9.04 -2.21 -21.83
CA VAL A 353 9.60 -2.89 -23.01
C VAL A 353 9.94 -1.88 -24.10
N LEU A 354 8.99 -1.01 -24.42
CA LEU A 354 9.15 0.00 -25.47
C LEU A 354 10.29 0.99 -25.17
N LEU A 355 10.37 1.44 -23.92
CA LEU A 355 11.44 2.34 -23.46
C LEU A 355 12.82 1.69 -23.60
N ARG A 356 12.95 0.41 -23.21
CA ARG A 356 14.20 -0.35 -23.32
C ARG A 356 14.63 -0.51 -24.77
N GLU A 357 13.70 -0.87 -25.65
CA GLU A 357 13.97 -1.02 -27.08
C GLU A 357 14.41 0.30 -27.71
N LEU A 358 13.70 1.40 -27.42
CA LEU A 358 14.02 2.72 -27.95
C LEU A 358 15.39 3.24 -27.48
N LYS A 359 15.70 3.08 -26.19
CA LYS A 359 17.02 3.46 -25.65
C LYS A 359 18.14 2.67 -26.29
N SER A 360 17.96 1.35 -26.45
CA SER A 360 18.93 0.50 -27.11
C SER A 360 19.15 0.88 -28.58
N LEU A 361 18.06 1.16 -29.29
CA LEU A 361 18.12 1.55 -30.71
C LEU A 361 18.86 2.88 -30.90
N VAL A 362 18.46 3.91 -30.13
CA VAL A 362 19.09 5.23 -30.22
C VAL A 362 20.56 5.16 -29.85
N LYS A 363 20.93 4.45 -28.76
CA LYS A 363 22.34 4.28 -28.39
C LYS A 363 23.17 3.65 -29.53
N LYS A 364 22.67 2.57 -30.14
CA LYS A 364 23.36 1.92 -31.27
C LYS A 364 23.53 2.85 -32.48
N LEU A 365 22.50 3.67 -32.75
CA LEU A 365 22.57 4.64 -33.86
C LEU A 365 23.54 5.76 -33.56
N MET A 366 23.50 6.35 -32.37
CA MET A 366 24.45 7.40 -31.97
C MET A 366 25.91 6.91 -31.95
N ASP A 367 26.12 5.65 -31.50
CA ASP A 367 27.46 5.02 -31.54
C ASP A 367 27.93 4.69 -33.00
N ALA A 368 27.01 4.56 -33.95
CA ALA A 368 27.27 4.18 -35.32
C ALA A 368 27.22 5.35 -36.31
N VAL A 369 26.79 6.55 -35.89
CA VAL A 369 26.67 7.72 -36.76
C VAL A 369 28.05 8.10 -37.31
N LYS A 370 28.22 7.82 -38.59
CA LYS A 370 29.30 8.42 -39.40
C LYS A 370 28.73 9.74 -39.94
N ASN A 371 29.59 10.75 -40.13
CA ASN A 371 29.22 12.06 -40.69
C ASN A 371 28.87 11.96 -42.19
N THR A 372 27.83 11.19 -42.51
CA THR A 372 27.29 11.03 -43.85
C THR A 372 25.79 11.37 -43.83
N VAL A 373 25.30 12.01 -44.91
CA VAL A 373 23.91 12.41 -45.04
C VAL A 373 22.91 11.28 -44.74
N PRO A 374 23.05 10.06 -45.29
CA PRO A 374 22.12 8.98 -44.99
C PRO A 374 22.13 8.55 -43.52
N ALA A 375 23.29 8.53 -42.86
CA ALA A 375 23.42 8.10 -41.46
C ALA A 375 22.81 9.13 -40.50
N ILE A 376 23.03 10.40 -40.76
CA ILE A 376 22.44 11.49 -39.99
C ILE A 376 20.91 11.55 -40.21
N ALA A 377 20.42 11.39 -41.45
CA ALA A 377 18.99 11.34 -41.76
C ALA A 377 18.30 10.18 -41.03
N GLU A 378 18.91 8.99 -40.99
CA GLU A 378 18.38 7.84 -40.24
C GLU A 378 18.34 8.11 -38.71
N ALA A 379 19.39 8.72 -38.18
CA ALA A 379 19.45 9.11 -36.77
C ALA A 379 18.38 10.15 -36.41
N MET A 380 18.24 11.20 -37.21
CA MET A 380 17.24 12.27 -37.02
C MET A 380 15.81 11.71 -37.06
N GLU A 381 15.46 10.90 -38.07
CA GLU A 381 14.13 10.31 -38.14
C GLU A 381 13.87 9.31 -36.99
N THR A 382 14.90 8.57 -36.56
CA THR A 382 14.77 7.68 -35.39
C THR A 382 14.47 8.47 -34.11
N VAL A 383 15.19 9.56 -33.85
CA VAL A 383 14.96 10.43 -32.68
C VAL A 383 13.59 11.09 -32.78
N ARG A 384 13.19 11.55 -33.97
CA ARG A 384 11.85 12.11 -34.22
C ARG A 384 10.75 11.09 -33.89
N GLN A 385 10.86 9.84 -34.34
CA GLN A 385 9.89 8.78 -34.03
C GLN A 385 9.87 8.45 -32.54
N LYS A 386 11.01 8.48 -31.87
CA LYS A 386 11.12 8.35 -30.41
C LYS A 386 10.34 9.46 -29.69
N MET A 387 10.45 10.72 -30.14
CA MET A 387 9.69 11.84 -29.58
C MET A 387 8.19 11.66 -29.79
N ILE A 388 7.74 11.20 -30.96
CA ILE A 388 6.33 10.90 -31.26
C ILE A 388 5.78 9.83 -30.28
N ILE A 389 6.54 8.77 -30.04
CA ILE A 389 6.16 7.71 -29.11
C ILE A 389 6.03 8.26 -27.68
N PHE A 390 7.01 9.04 -27.21
CA PHE A 390 6.96 9.61 -25.85
C PHE A 390 5.82 10.59 -25.68
N TRP A 391 5.55 11.40 -26.69
CA TRP A 391 4.42 12.33 -26.66
C TRP A 391 3.08 11.59 -26.65
N TYR A 392 2.94 10.53 -27.46
CA TYR A 392 1.78 9.66 -27.45
C TYR A 392 1.54 9.06 -26.05
N GLN A 393 2.58 8.61 -25.39
CA GLN A 393 2.51 8.08 -24.02
C GLN A 393 2.09 9.17 -23.02
N LEU A 394 2.62 10.39 -23.13
CA LEU A 394 2.23 11.52 -22.29
C LEU A 394 0.75 11.87 -22.42
N LEU A 395 0.21 11.84 -23.63
CA LEU A 395 -1.22 12.06 -23.86
C LEU A 395 -2.08 10.97 -23.23
N HIS A 396 -1.66 9.72 -23.34
CA HIS A 396 -2.32 8.58 -22.68
C HIS A 396 -2.29 8.67 -21.15
N ILE A 397 -1.15 9.03 -20.57
CA ILE A 397 -1.00 9.27 -19.14
C ILE A 397 -1.92 10.40 -18.69
N GLY A 398 -1.99 11.47 -19.45
CA GLY A 398 -2.89 12.61 -19.20
C GLY A 398 -4.36 12.19 -19.14
N ALA A 399 -4.80 11.40 -20.11
CA ALA A 399 -6.16 10.86 -20.15
C ALA A 399 -6.45 9.93 -18.95
N GLY A 400 -5.51 9.04 -18.61
CA GLY A 400 -5.60 8.17 -17.44
C GLY A 400 -5.67 8.95 -16.12
N LYS A 401 -4.83 9.98 -15.96
CA LYS A 401 -4.86 10.87 -14.78
C LYS A 401 -6.21 11.57 -14.63
N LYS A 402 -6.76 12.09 -15.73
CA LYS A 402 -8.08 12.73 -15.71
C LYS A 402 -9.16 11.76 -15.26
N HIS A 403 -9.23 10.58 -15.85
CA HIS A 403 -10.21 9.56 -15.50
C HIS A 403 -10.17 9.19 -14.00
N PHE A 404 -8.97 8.94 -13.45
CA PHE A 404 -8.80 8.66 -12.03
C PHE A 404 -9.15 9.84 -11.13
N SER A 405 -8.79 11.06 -11.53
CA SER A 405 -9.08 12.28 -10.78
C SER A 405 -10.58 12.55 -10.70
N ASP A 406 -11.29 12.44 -11.83
CA ASP A 406 -12.73 12.66 -11.90
C ASP A 406 -13.48 11.62 -11.04
N THR A 407 -13.10 10.35 -11.14
CA THR A 407 -13.69 9.28 -10.33
C THR A 407 -13.40 9.49 -8.82
N LEU A 408 -12.17 9.88 -8.48
CA LEU A 408 -11.77 10.14 -7.10
C LEU A 408 -12.56 11.28 -6.48
N GLN A 409 -12.75 12.39 -7.23
CA GLN A 409 -13.49 13.56 -6.77
C GLN A 409 -14.94 13.21 -6.43
N VAL A 410 -15.62 12.42 -7.26
CA VAL A 410 -17.00 11.97 -7.01
C VAL A 410 -17.06 11.13 -5.74
N VAL A 411 -16.23 10.09 -5.63
CA VAL A 411 -16.25 9.17 -4.49
C VAL A 411 -15.87 9.88 -3.18
N GLN A 412 -14.91 10.83 -3.22
CA GLN A 412 -14.54 11.62 -2.03
C GLN A 412 -15.68 12.56 -1.59
N SER A 413 -16.38 13.17 -2.56
CA SER A 413 -17.56 14.00 -2.29
C SER A 413 -18.65 13.22 -1.60
N ASP A 414 -18.98 12.02 -2.11
CA ASP A 414 -20.03 11.16 -1.56
C ASP A 414 -19.69 10.67 -0.15
N ILE A 415 -18.42 10.30 0.10
CA ILE A 415 -17.98 9.92 1.45
C ILE A 415 -18.07 11.10 2.41
N LYS A 416 -17.66 12.29 2.02
CA LYS A 416 -17.77 13.48 2.86
C LYS A 416 -19.23 13.75 3.23
N ARG A 417 -20.13 13.68 2.25
CA ARG A 417 -21.56 13.84 2.47
C ARG A 417 -22.12 12.77 3.43
N TYR A 418 -21.72 11.51 3.24
CA TYR A 418 -22.06 10.43 4.17
C TYR A 418 -21.59 10.70 5.60
N GLU A 419 -20.34 11.14 5.81
CA GLU A 419 -19.80 11.45 7.12
C GLU A 419 -20.54 12.61 7.79
N ASP A 420 -20.92 13.63 7.03
CA ASP A 420 -21.68 14.77 7.52
C ASP A 420 -23.11 14.37 7.94
N ILE A 421 -23.79 13.50 7.16
CA ILE A 421 -25.10 12.95 7.53
C ILE A 421 -24.99 12.12 8.81
N VAL A 422 -23.97 11.26 8.93
CA VAL A 422 -23.76 10.46 10.16
C VAL A 422 -23.52 11.35 11.38
N LYS A 423 -22.82 12.48 11.23
CA LYS A 423 -22.66 13.47 12.32
C LYS A 423 -24.00 14.10 12.69
N GLN A 424 -24.80 14.54 11.71
CA GLN A 424 -26.11 15.14 11.94
C GLN A 424 -27.06 14.18 12.65
N ILE A 425 -27.13 12.93 12.21
CA ILE A 425 -27.92 11.88 12.87
C ILE A 425 -27.51 11.74 14.35
N LYS A 426 -26.21 11.69 14.64
CA LYS A 426 -25.71 11.58 16.02
C LYS A 426 -26.11 12.77 16.89
N VAL A 427 -26.06 13.98 16.35
CA VAL A 427 -26.47 15.20 17.06
C VAL A 427 -27.97 15.15 17.36
N LYS A 428 -28.81 14.96 16.33
CA LYS A 428 -30.28 14.93 16.47
C LYS A 428 -30.76 13.79 17.38
N VAL A 429 -30.10 12.64 17.37
CA VAL A 429 -30.40 11.53 18.30
C VAL A 429 -30.09 11.92 19.76
N ARG A 430 -28.98 12.66 20.00
CA ARG A 430 -28.67 13.16 21.35
C ARG A 430 -29.69 14.18 21.83
N GLU A 431 -30.05 15.13 20.98
CA GLU A 431 -31.08 16.14 21.26
C GLU A 431 -32.42 15.48 21.55
N ARG A 432 -32.86 14.55 20.72
CA ARG A 432 -34.10 13.80 20.94
C ARG A 432 -34.08 13.03 22.26
N ARG A 433 -32.94 12.43 22.63
CA ARG A 433 -32.78 11.73 23.91
C ARG A 433 -32.89 12.68 25.09
N ALA A 434 -32.29 13.88 25.03
CA ALA A 434 -32.39 14.90 26.07
C ALA A 434 -33.84 15.36 26.27
N LEU A 435 -34.56 15.62 25.16
CA LEU A 435 -35.98 16.00 25.23
C LEU A 435 -36.88 14.86 25.76
N LEU A 436 -36.55 13.61 25.48
CA LEU A 436 -37.26 12.47 26.07
C LEU A 436 -37.07 12.36 27.59
N GLU A 437 -35.86 12.60 28.09
CA GLU A 437 -35.58 12.62 29.52
C GLU A 437 -36.27 13.84 30.20
N GLU A 438 -36.24 15.01 29.57
CA GLU A 438 -36.96 16.20 30.05
C GLU A 438 -38.46 15.91 30.12
N LYS A 439 -39.06 15.28 29.08
CA LYS A 439 -40.46 14.90 29.05
C LYS A 439 -40.83 13.93 30.18
N LYS A 440 -39.95 12.97 30.50
CA LYS A 440 -40.15 12.03 31.62
C LYS A 440 -40.09 12.73 32.98
N ALA A 441 -39.22 13.74 33.13
CA ALA A 441 -39.04 14.50 34.35
C ALA A 441 -40.15 15.56 34.60
N THR A 442 -40.89 15.93 33.53
CA THR A 442 -41.96 16.95 33.61
C THR A 442 -43.21 16.36 34.24
N SER A 443 -43.81 17.05 35.24
CA SER A 443 -45.02 16.61 35.91
C SER A 443 -46.20 16.47 34.94
N ALA A 444 -47.02 15.43 35.12
CA ALA A 444 -48.22 15.17 34.31
C ALA A 444 -49.24 16.32 34.29
N ILE A 445 -49.17 17.23 35.27
CA ILE A 445 -50.04 18.42 35.39
C ILE A 445 -49.66 19.47 34.32
N GLN A 446 -48.44 19.49 33.81
CA GLN A 446 -47.94 20.46 32.82
C GLN A 446 -48.27 20.04 31.38
N VAL A 447 -49.55 19.91 31.05
CA VAL A 447 -50.06 19.39 29.79
C VAL A 447 -49.51 20.14 28.55
N PHE A 448 -49.42 21.47 28.63
CA PHE A 448 -48.87 22.28 27.52
C PHE A 448 -47.41 22.00 27.25
N ARG A 449 -46.59 21.85 28.29
CA ARG A 449 -45.17 21.53 28.18
C ARG A 449 -44.97 20.12 27.62
N HIS A 450 -45.78 19.17 28.07
CA HIS A 450 -45.76 17.80 27.50
C HIS A 450 -46.09 17.78 26.00
N ARG A 451 -47.07 18.61 25.57
CA ARG A 451 -47.45 18.69 24.15
C ARG A 451 -46.35 19.34 23.32
N GLU A 452 -45.73 20.42 23.81
CA GLU A 452 -44.60 21.08 23.16
C GLU A 452 -43.39 20.13 22.99
N LEU A 453 -43.01 19.42 24.05
CA LEU A 453 -41.92 18.45 24.02
C LEU A 453 -42.24 17.28 23.07
N ALA A 454 -43.47 16.79 23.04
CA ALA A 454 -43.90 15.75 22.12
C ALA A 454 -43.78 16.19 20.67
N GLN A 455 -44.15 17.43 20.36
CA GLN A 455 -44.06 17.98 19.00
C GLN A 455 -42.59 18.13 18.56
N LYS A 456 -41.70 18.63 19.42
CA LYS A 456 -40.26 18.70 19.14
C LYS A 456 -39.62 17.33 18.95
N ILE A 457 -40.01 16.35 19.76
CA ILE A 457 -39.55 14.94 19.61
C ILE A 457 -40.01 14.33 18.30
N SER A 458 -41.26 14.62 17.87
CA SER A 458 -41.79 14.15 16.57
C SER A 458 -41.00 14.73 15.42
N GLY A 459 -40.79 16.06 15.39
CA GLY A 459 -40.02 16.71 14.34
C GLY A 459 -38.58 16.19 14.24
N LEU A 460 -37.89 16.02 15.40
CA LEU A 460 -36.56 15.41 15.40
C LEU A 460 -36.57 13.95 14.93
N THR A 461 -37.66 13.22 15.15
CA THR A 461 -37.76 11.83 14.67
C THR A 461 -37.92 11.78 13.17
N GLU A 462 -38.75 12.66 12.60
CA GLU A 462 -38.92 12.82 11.15
C GLU A 462 -37.60 13.21 10.48
N ASP A 463 -36.91 14.20 11.00
CA ASP A 463 -35.58 14.62 10.52
C ASP A 463 -34.55 13.47 10.54
N ILE A 464 -34.56 12.65 11.61
CA ILE A 464 -33.65 11.50 11.73
C ILE A 464 -33.97 10.42 10.67
N GLU A 465 -35.24 10.18 10.40
CA GLU A 465 -35.64 9.19 9.38
C GLU A 465 -35.35 9.70 7.97
N GLU A 466 -35.49 10.99 7.69
CA GLU A 466 -35.08 11.59 6.43
C GLU A 466 -33.56 11.43 6.21
N LEU A 467 -32.74 11.82 7.18
CA LEU A 467 -31.29 11.65 7.13
C LEU A 467 -30.85 10.18 6.99
N LYS A 468 -31.56 9.24 7.61
CA LYS A 468 -31.31 7.80 7.43
C LYS A 468 -31.61 7.33 6.00
N SER A 469 -32.68 7.86 5.42
CA SER A 469 -33.05 7.56 4.04
C SER A 469 -32.00 8.11 3.06
N GLU A 470 -31.54 9.34 3.26
CA GLU A 470 -30.45 9.94 2.48
C GLU A 470 -29.15 9.15 2.63
N LYS A 471 -28.82 8.74 3.87
CA LYS A 471 -27.67 7.87 4.13
C LYS A 471 -27.76 6.54 3.36
N ALA A 472 -28.93 5.91 3.32
CA ALA A 472 -29.13 4.66 2.62
C ALA A 472 -28.97 4.83 1.09
N LEU A 473 -29.43 5.94 0.51
CA LEU A 473 -29.21 6.27 -0.89
C LEU A 473 -27.74 6.41 -1.23
N LEU A 474 -26.97 7.14 -0.39
CA LEU A 474 -25.51 7.29 -0.57
C LEU A 474 -24.78 5.95 -0.46
N LEU A 475 -25.14 5.10 0.48
CA LEU A 475 -24.57 3.75 0.58
C LEU A 475 -24.82 2.93 -0.68
N ASN A 476 -26.02 3.05 -1.26
CA ASN A 476 -26.37 2.37 -2.51
C ASN A 476 -25.55 2.93 -3.70
N GLN A 477 -25.41 4.26 -3.81
CA GLN A 477 -24.57 4.91 -4.83
C GLN A 477 -23.11 4.47 -4.72
N LEU A 478 -22.60 4.31 -3.51
CA LEU A 478 -21.27 3.81 -3.22
C LEU A 478 -21.12 2.29 -3.39
N ASN A 479 -22.19 1.57 -3.81
CA ASN A 479 -22.26 0.10 -3.86
C ASN A 479 -21.91 -0.57 -2.52
N CYS A 480 -22.30 0.04 -1.40
CA CYS A 480 -22.13 -0.48 -0.05
C CYS A 480 -23.46 -0.97 0.51
N ALA A 481 -23.53 -2.23 0.90
CA ALA A 481 -24.72 -2.76 1.57
C ALA A 481 -24.86 -2.26 3.02
N TYR A 482 -23.75 -1.92 3.67
CA TYR A 482 -23.69 -1.57 5.10
C TYR A 482 -22.60 -0.55 5.41
N ASP A 483 -22.71 0.12 6.57
CA ASP A 483 -21.76 1.14 7.06
C ASP A 483 -20.30 0.68 7.14
N HIS A 484 -20.04 -0.60 7.37
CA HIS A 484 -18.68 -1.12 7.44
C HIS A 484 -17.99 -1.20 6.06
N GLY A 485 -18.72 -1.21 4.96
CA GLY A 485 -18.16 -1.12 3.60
C GLY A 485 -17.46 0.21 3.31
N ILE A 486 -17.75 1.26 4.08
CA ILE A 486 -17.07 2.58 3.96
C ILE A 486 -15.56 2.49 4.17
N ALA A 487 -15.09 1.59 5.05
CA ALA A 487 -13.65 1.36 5.24
C ALA A 487 -12.98 0.81 3.99
N GLU A 488 -13.66 -0.06 3.24
CA GLU A 488 -13.16 -0.61 1.97
C GLU A 488 -13.10 0.46 0.89
N ILE A 489 -14.10 1.37 0.84
CA ILE A 489 -14.08 2.50 -0.09
C ILE A 489 -12.93 3.46 0.24
N LYS A 490 -12.67 3.77 1.51
CA LYS A 490 -11.52 4.57 1.91
C LYS A 490 -10.18 3.93 1.48
N GLN A 491 -10.06 2.61 1.58
CA GLN A 491 -8.91 1.90 1.04
C GLN A 491 -8.82 1.99 -0.48
N ARG A 492 -9.96 1.96 -1.18
CA ARG A 492 -10.04 2.15 -2.63
C ARG A 492 -9.61 3.57 -3.03
N ILE A 493 -10.03 4.60 -2.30
CA ILE A 493 -9.57 5.99 -2.48
C ILE A 493 -8.05 6.06 -2.37
N THR A 494 -7.47 5.59 -1.27
CA THR A 494 -6.00 5.58 -1.08
C THR A 494 -5.28 4.85 -2.21
N SER A 495 -5.88 3.77 -2.72
CA SER A 495 -5.34 3.04 -3.86
C SER A 495 -5.38 3.84 -5.16
N MET A 496 -6.46 4.61 -5.40
CA MET A 496 -6.58 5.49 -6.56
C MET A 496 -5.59 6.66 -6.47
N GLU A 497 -5.42 7.27 -5.30
CA GLU A 497 -4.42 8.30 -5.04
C GLU A 497 -3.00 7.79 -5.31
N ASN A 498 -2.66 6.58 -4.88
CA ASN A 498 -1.39 5.94 -5.18
C ASN A 498 -1.20 5.68 -6.69
N SER A 499 -2.28 5.35 -7.41
CA SER A 499 -2.24 5.18 -8.86
C SER A 499 -2.01 6.50 -9.58
N LEU A 500 -2.67 7.59 -9.14
CA LEU A 500 -2.43 8.94 -9.64
C LEU A 500 -1.00 9.40 -9.43
N ASN A 501 -0.43 9.18 -8.24
CA ASN A 501 0.97 9.51 -7.94
C ASN A 501 1.94 8.76 -8.86
N LYS A 502 1.65 7.49 -9.18
CA LYS A 502 2.47 6.72 -10.12
C LYS A 502 2.39 7.23 -11.55
N LEU A 503 1.19 7.56 -12.02
CA LEU A 503 1.00 8.17 -13.33
C LEU A 503 1.72 9.54 -13.40
N ASP A 504 1.74 10.29 -12.31
CA ASP A 504 2.48 11.55 -12.24
C ASP A 504 4.00 11.34 -12.35
N GLN A 505 4.54 10.37 -11.62
CA GLN A 505 5.96 10.00 -11.71
C GLN A 505 6.32 9.52 -13.12
N GLN A 506 5.45 8.74 -13.75
CA GLN A 506 5.60 8.27 -15.12
C GLN A 506 5.60 9.42 -16.12
N GLY A 507 4.64 10.36 -15.97
CA GLY A 507 4.61 11.56 -16.80
C GLY A 507 5.88 12.38 -16.69
N LYS A 508 6.39 12.62 -15.48
CA LYS A 508 7.68 13.33 -15.26
C LYS A 508 8.85 12.65 -15.96
N LYS A 509 8.89 11.32 -15.93
CA LYS A 509 9.93 10.54 -16.61
C LYS A 509 9.87 10.72 -18.12
N TYR A 510 8.68 10.60 -18.73
CA TYR A 510 8.55 10.76 -20.18
C TYR A 510 8.81 12.20 -20.63
N VAL A 511 8.52 13.20 -19.80
CA VAL A 511 8.94 14.59 -20.06
C VAL A 511 10.48 14.67 -20.13
N ALA A 512 11.19 14.09 -19.17
CA ALA A 512 12.65 14.07 -19.17
C ALA A 512 13.23 13.32 -20.39
N GLU A 513 12.63 12.20 -20.77
CA GLU A 513 13.04 11.45 -21.97
C GLU A 513 12.77 12.22 -23.27
N LEU A 514 11.69 12.98 -23.33
CA LEU A 514 11.36 13.85 -24.46
C LEU A 514 12.36 15.02 -24.56
N GLU A 515 12.70 15.64 -23.41
CA GLU A 515 13.73 16.69 -23.34
C GLU A 515 15.10 16.15 -23.79
N ALA A 516 15.48 14.95 -23.37
CA ALA A 516 16.70 14.29 -23.80
C ALA A 516 16.70 13.96 -25.31
N ALA A 517 15.56 13.51 -25.85
CA ALA A 517 15.41 13.24 -27.27
C ALA A 517 15.52 14.52 -28.12
N LEU A 518 14.93 15.63 -27.64
CA LEU A 518 15.07 16.91 -28.33
C LEU A 518 16.52 17.41 -28.34
N ALA A 519 17.24 17.29 -27.21
CA ALA A 519 18.67 17.62 -27.14
C ALA A 519 19.47 16.79 -28.15
N GLN A 520 19.20 15.48 -28.26
CA GLN A 520 19.82 14.60 -29.26
C GLN A 520 19.49 15.04 -30.70
N TYR A 521 18.25 15.45 -30.98
CA TYR A 521 17.87 15.95 -32.29
C TYR A 521 18.60 17.24 -32.64
N THR A 522 18.70 18.17 -31.69
CA THR A 522 19.46 19.43 -31.86
C THR A 522 20.95 19.18 -32.10
N GLU A 523 21.56 18.20 -31.39
CA GLU A 523 22.95 17.79 -31.64
C GLU A 523 23.13 17.25 -33.07
N LEU A 524 22.21 16.42 -33.55
CA LEU A 524 22.23 15.91 -34.93
C LEU A 524 22.06 17.04 -35.97
N GLN A 525 21.21 18.05 -35.70
CA GLN A 525 21.10 19.24 -36.53
C GLN A 525 22.42 20.03 -36.59
N GLN A 526 23.13 20.16 -35.47
CA GLN A 526 24.45 20.81 -35.44
C GLN A 526 25.50 20.01 -36.24
N GLN A 527 25.50 18.68 -36.14
CA GLN A 527 26.39 17.83 -36.93
C GLN A 527 26.08 17.89 -38.43
N ALA A 528 24.84 18.20 -38.78
CA ALA A 528 24.37 18.34 -40.16
C ALA A 528 24.55 19.78 -40.72
N ALA A 529 25.03 20.74 -39.93
CA ALA A 529 25.08 22.16 -40.33
C ALA A 529 25.89 22.43 -41.58
N ASP A 530 26.93 21.64 -41.83
CA ASP A 530 27.81 21.75 -42.99
C ASP A 530 27.35 20.86 -44.20
N MET A 531 26.20 20.15 -44.08
CA MET A 531 25.67 19.29 -45.13
C MET A 531 24.70 20.04 -46.05
N ASP A 532 24.49 19.52 -47.24
CA ASP A 532 23.45 20.07 -48.13
C ASP A 532 22.06 19.82 -47.55
N ALA A 533 21.37 20.89 -47.23
CA ALA A 533 20.06 20.86 -46.58
C ALA A 533 18.98 20.18 -47.43
N ILE A 534 19.06 20.30 -48.76
CA ILE A 534 18.09 19.67 -49.70
C ILE A 534 18.35 18.16 -49.77
N GLU A 535 19.60 17.75 -49.82
CA GLU A 535 19.98 16.34 -49.80
C GLU A 535 19.56 15.66 -48.48
N LEU A 536 19.82 16.32 -47.36
CA LEU A 536 19.43 15.82 -46.01
C LEU A 536 17.91 15.70 -45.90
N ASP A 537 17.15 16.71 -46.30
CA ASP A 537 15.70 16.68 -46.22
C ASP A 537 15.11 15.60 -47.12
N THR A 538 15.65 15.43 -48.36
CA THR A 538 15.28 14.36 -49.27
C THR A 538 15.54 12.99 -48.64
N ALA A 539 16.70 12.80 -48.00
CA ALA A 539 17.06 11.56 -47.34
C ALA A 539 16.11 11.25 -46.16
N CYS A 540 15.79 12.26 -45.32
CA CYS A 540 14.82 12.12 -44.23
C CYS A 540 13.43 11.75 -44.78
N HIS A 541 12.95 12.40 -45.82
CA HIS A 541 11.64 12.12 -46.43
C HIS A 541 11.55 10.72 -47.03
N SER A 542 12.64 10.18 -47.57
CA SER A 542 12.68 8.83 -48.14
C SER A 542 12.56 7.73 -47.08
N ILE A 543 13.08 7.97 -45.86
CA ILE A 543 13.14 7.00 -44.76
C ILE A 543 11.88 7.06 -43.90
N ARG A 544 11.27 8.26 -43.77
CA ARG A 544 10.15 8.57 -42.88
C ARG A 544 8.97 7.60 -42.94
N PRO A 545 8.43 7.20 -44.14
CA PRO A 545 7.27 6.32 -44.21
C PRO A 545 7.52 4.95 -43.55
N ASN A 546 8.71 4.40 -43.75
CA ASN A 546 9.09 3.11 -43.16
C ASN A 546 9.22 3.21 -41.61
N MET A 547 9.81 4.30 -41.13
CA MET A 547 9.95 4.55 -39.70
C MET A 547 8.60 4.79 -39.04
N GLU A 548 7.70 5.50 -39.67
CA GLU A 548 6.33 5.72 -39.20
C GLU A 548 5.52 4.42 -39.16
N HIS A 549 5.68 3.56 -40.15
CA HIS A 549 5.05 2.23 -40.14
C HIS A 549 5.53 1.40 -38.94
N LYS A 550 6.85 1.34 -38.69
CA LYS A 550 7.43 0.67 -37.53
C LYS A 550 6.92 1.27 -36.20
N THR A 551 6.73 2.59 -36.12
CA THR A 551 6.18 3.28 -34.97
C THR A 551 4.74 2.85 -34.70
N VAL A 552 3.90 2.76 -35.73
CA VAL A 552 2.52 2.26 -35.61
C VAL A 552 2.51 0.83 -35.08
N GLN A 553 3.32 -0.07 -35.67
CA GLN A 553 3.42 -1.46 -35.21
C GLN A 553 3.83 -1.56 -33.73
N ARG A 554 4.82 -0.78 -33.30
CA ARG A 554 5.28 -0.76 -31.90
C ARG A 554 4.19 -0.27 -30.95
N LEU A 555 3.49 0.82 -31.31
CA LEU A 555 2.40 1.35 -30.50
C LEU A 555 1.21 0.39 -30.47
N GLN A 556 0.85 -0.24 -31.58
CA GLN A 556 -0.19 -1.27 -31.60
C GLN A 556 0.18 -2.49 -30.75
N ALA A 557 1.42 -2.94 -30.79
CA ALA A 557 1.89 -4.03 -29.95
C ALA A 557 1.88 -3.66 -28.45
N ALA A 558 2.24 -2.41 -28.12
CA ALA A 558 2.29 -1.92 -26.74
C ALA A 558 0.90 -1.65 -26.15
N PHE A 559 0.00 -1.03 -26.91
CA PHE A 559 -1.31 -0.56 -26.42
C PHE A 559 -2.49 -1.46 -26.84
N GLY A 560 -2.31 -2.39 -27.78
CA GLY A 560 -3.35 -3.31 -28.21
C GLY A 560 -4.64 -2.60 -28.62
N VAL A 561 -5.75 -2.98 -28.01
CA VAL A 561 -7.09 -2.38 -28.26
C VAL A 561 -7.20 -0.91 -27.86
N LYS A 562 -6.29 -0.42 -27.03
CA LYS A 562 -6.25 1.00 -26.60
C LYS A 562 -5.43 1.89 -27.53
N PHE A 563 -4.82 1.33 -28.57
CA PHE A 563 -4.16 2.13 -29.59
C PHE A 563 -5.16 3.06 -30.27
N ASP A 564 -4.91 4.36 -30.24
CA ASP A 564 -5.74 5.38 -30.89
C ASP A 564 -4.96 6.12 -31.96
N SER A 565 -5.37 5.92 -33.21
CA SER A 565 -4.77 6.56 -34.38
C SER A 565 -4.93 8.09 -34.38
N ARG A 566 -5.98 8.64 -33.73
CA ARG A 566 -6.20 10.09 -33.64
C ARG A 566 -5.16 10.72 -32.70
N THR A 567 -4.94 10.09 -31.54
CA THR A 567 -3.89 10.49 -30.60
C THR A 567 -2.50 10.40 -31.23
N LEU A 568 -2.23 9.40 -32.07
CA LEU A 568 -0.97 9.31 -32.81
C LEU A 568 -0.83 10.43 -33.83
N ALA A 569 -1.89 10.73 -34.60
CA ALA A 569 -1.88 11.83 -35.53
C ALA A 569 -1.67 13.20 -34.85
N GLN A 570 -2.24 13.37 -33.65
CA GLN A 570 -1.99 14.56 -32.83
C GLN A 570 -0.52 14.60 -32.37
N SER A 571 0.01 13.48 -31.88
CA SER A 571 1.40 13.39 -31.42
C SER A 571 2.40 13.76 -32.53
N ARG A 572 2.13 13.35 -33.77
CA ARG A 572 2.95 13.73 -34.91
C ARG A 572 2.94 15.24 -35.17
N ARG A 573 1.77 15.88 -35.14
CA ARG A 573 1.66 17.35 -35.32
C ARG A 573 2.39 18.10 -34.21
N ASP A 574 2.15 17.71 -32.96
CA ASP A 574 2.73 18.39 -31.80
C ASP A 574 4.27 18.28 -31.79
N VAL A 575 4.82 17.12 -32.17
CA VAL A 575 6.29 16.93 -32.29
C VAL A 575 6.88 17.76 -33.42
N VAL A 576 6.21 17.87 -34.59
CA VAL A 576 6.67 18.76 -35.65
C VAL A 576 6.70 20.19 -35.14
N GLU A 577 5.64 20.66 -34.49
CA GLU A 577 5.58 22.01 -33.90
C GLU A 577 6.69 22.24 -32.85
N MET A 578 7.02 21.23 -32.06
CA MET A 578 8.14 21.32 -31.10
C MET A 578 9.50 21.44 -31.81
N LEU A 579 9.71 20.69 -32.89
CA LEU A 579 10.95 20.74 -33.68
C LEU A 579 11.13 22.06 -34.41
N ASP A 580 10.03 22.64 -34.96
CA ASP A 580 10.05 23.91 -35.64
C ASP A 580 10.33 25.09 -34.71
N LYS A 581 9.86 25.02 -33.44
CA LYS A 581 10.07 26.04 -32.40
C LYS A 581 11.40 25.86 -31.64
N SER A 582 12.16 24.81 -31.88
CA SER A 582 13.43 24.56 -31.18
C SER A 582 14.55 25.52 -31.54
N SER A 583 14.37 26.37 -32.53
CA SER A 583 15.28 27.47 -32.86
C SER A 583 15.23 28.66 -31.88
N GLU A 584 14.21 28.74 -30.99
CA GLU A 584 14.16 29.69 -29.88
C GLU A 584 14.29 28.99 -28.54
N PRO A 585 15.01 29.55 -27.54
CA PRO A 585 15.18 28.91 -26.21
C PRO A 585 13.88 29.01 -25.38
N VAL A 586 12.76 28.49 -25.92
CA VAL A 586 11.50 28.38 -25.19
C VAL A 586 11.51 27.07 -24.40
N SER A 587 11.41 27.17 -23.09
CA SER A 587 11.31 26.03 -22.17
C SER A 587 10.23 25.05 -22.64
N ILE A 588 10.62 23.86 -23.05
CA ILE A 588 9.74 22.74 -23.46
C ILE A 588 8.65 22.51 -22.40
N ARG A 589 8.97 22.69 -21.11
CA ARG A 589 7.97 22.64 -20.03
C ARG A 589 6.82 23.64 -20.24
N ARG A 590 7.12 24.81 -20.76
CA ARG A 590 6.10 25.85 -21.04
C ARG A 590 5.26 25.46 -22.23
N THR A 591 5.85 24.88 -23.27
CA THR A 591 5.13 24.36 -24.46
C THR A 591 4.26 23.17 -24.08
N ILE A 592 4.75 22.23 -23.26
CA ILE A 592 4.00 21.11 -22.72
C ILE A 592 2.82 21.59 -21.86
N GLN A 593 3.04 22.58 -20.98
CA GLN A 593 1.97 23.16 -20.16
C GLN A 593 0.93 23.91 -21.00
N GLN A 594 1.33 24.62 -22.05
CA GLN A 594 0.42 25.32 -22.95
C GLN A 594 -0.42 24.34 -23.77
N LEU A 595 0.18 23.28 -24.31
CA LEU A 595 -0.52 22.26 -25.08
C LEU A 595 -1.48 21.44 -24.20
N GLN A 596 -1.09 21.10 -22.98
CA GLN A 596 -1.96 20.47 -22.00
C GLN A 596 -3.11 21.39 -21.56
N GLY A 597 -2.87 22.70 -21.43
CA GLY A 597 -3.87 23.71 -21.11
C GLY A 597 -4.88 23.96 -22.25
N GLN A 598 -4.43 23.90 -23.50
CA GLN A 598 -5.30 24.02 -24.67
C GLN A 598 -6.21 22.79 -24.87
N GLN A 599 -5.73 21.59 -24.62
CA GLN A 599 -6.56 20.39 -24.64
C GLN A 599 -7.65 20.40 -23.57
N ASN A 600 -7.36 20.94 -22.39
CA ASN A 600 -8.37 21.12 -21.35
C ASN A 600 -9.47 22.12 -21.78
N LYS A 601 -9.13 23.18 -22.48
CA LYS A 601 -10.13 24.13 -23.02
C LYS A 601 -10.99 23.53 -24.14
N GLN A 602 -10.40 22.82 -25.09
CA GLN A 602 -11.15 22.20 -26.19
C GLN A 602 -12.09 21.08 -25.72
N ASN A 603 -11.74 20.37 -24.65
CA ASN A 603 -12.61 19.36 -24.04
C ASN A 603 -13.74 19.97 -23.20
N TYR A 604 -13.55 21.14 -22.61
CA TYR A 604 -14.62 21.92 -21.96
C TYR A 604 -15.66 22.41 -22.98
N GLU A 605 -15.23 22.88 -24.13
CA GLU A 605 -16.14 23.37 -25.22
C GLU A 605 -16.93 22.23 -25.87
N LYS A 606 -16.33 21.02 -26.00
CA LYS A 606 -17.05 19.85 -26.55
C LYS A 606 -18.05 19.23 -25.57
N GLY A 607 -17.82 19.33 -24.25
CA GLY A 607 -18.77 18.89 -23.22
C GLY A 607 -20.05 19.75 -23.20
N TYR A 608 -19.94 21.04 -23.49
CA TYR A 608 -21.08 21.97 -23.51
C TYR A 608 -21.98 21.83 -24.75
N ILE A 609 -21.52 21.19 -25.82
CA ILE A 609 -22.28 20.97 -27.06
C ILE A 609 -23.10 19.68 -27.04
N GLN A 610 -22.80 18.73 -26.11
CA GLN A 610 -23.57 17.48 -25.97
C GLN A 610 -24.71 17.56 -24.95
N GLU A 611 -24.84 18.65 -24.18
CA GLU A 611 -25.94 18.88 -23.22
C GLU A 611 -26.98 19.94 -23.71
N ARG A 612 -27.03 20.21 -25.02
CA ARG A 612 -28.10 21.03 -25.61
C ARG A 612 -28.92 20.26 -26.65
#